data_cce98f116f38e60eab19f63d31574f10
#
_entry.id   cce98f116f38e60eab19f63d31574f10
#
_cell.length_a   1.000
_cell.length_b   1.000
_cell.length_c   1.000
_cell.angle_alpha   90.00
_cell.angle_beta   90.00
_cell.angle_gamma   90.00
#
_symmetry.space_group_name_H-M   'P 1'
#
loop_
_entity.id
_entity.type
_entity.pdbx_description
1 polymer ?
#
loop_
_entity_poly.entity_id
_entity_poly.type
_entity_poly.pdbx_seq_one_letter_code
_entity_poly.pdbx_strand_id
1 'polypeptide(L)'
;MKLTAKLKKAIMAHADECYPHECCGVIVEKQYIPCRNVSAQSDQFEIHPEDLAMAEDQGEILAYVHSHPDGTTRASELDLIQIELHQKPWVICSYPDLDFQVYEPCGYRAPLVGRNYIHHYQDCYALVRDFYDRELGIKLPDFERKDGWWEDKDHPSILIDNFPKAGFYEVDTPQYGDMLICRVPRTEHPNHCIIWLGDNAMLKSEDTEPCIGNTLILHQLHGRKSIREIYGPQWSTRTVKILRHRDVKNN
;
A
#
# COMPACT_ATOMS: atom_id res chain seq x y z
N MET A 1 -13.58 -20.52 -0.80
CA MET A 1 -13.74 -21.42 0.39
C MET A 1 -15.17 -21.37 0.93
N LYS A 2 -15.75 -22.52 1.46
CA LYS A 2 -17.10 -22.53 2.06
C LYS A 2 -17.02 -22.48 3.59
N LEU A 3 -17.65 -21.48 4.21
CA LEU A 3 -17.73 -21.34 5.66
C LEU A 3 -18.80 -22.28 6.24
N THR A 4 -18.39 -23.16 7.17
CA THR A 4 -19.30 -24.01 7.91
C THR A 4 -20.00 -23.24 9.04
N ALA A 5 -21.15 -23.74 9.52
CA ALA A 5 -21.83 -23.14 10.67
C ALA A 5 -20.95 -23.12 11.93
N LYS A 6 -20.08 -24.11 12.12
CA LYS A 6 -19.11 -24.15 13.22
C LYS A 6 -18.10 -23.03 13.14
N LEU A 7 -17.52 -22.79 11.95
CA LEU A 7 -16.57 -21.67 11.74
C LEU A 7 -17.26 -20.34 12.00
N LYS A 8 -18.42 -20.09 11.39
CA LYS A 8 -19.17 -18.85 11.61
C LYS A 8 -19.44 -18.60 13.08
N LYS A 9 -19.92 -19.62 13.83
CA LYS A 9 -20.18 -19.49 15.27
C LYS A 9 -18.92 -19.10 16.05
N ALA A 10 -17.77 -19.69 15.76
CA ALA A 10 -16.52 -19.37 16.43
C ALA A 10 -16.04 -17.94 16.12
N ILE A 11 -16.13 -17.52 14.85
CA ILE A 11 -15.76 -16.16 14.43
C ILE A 11 -16.69 -15.12 15.08
N MET A 12 -17.99 -15.37 15.09
CA MET A 12 -18.99 -14.49 15.74
C MET A 12 -18.70 -14.29 17.23
N ALA A 13 -18.40 -15.36 17.96
CA ALA A 13 -18.07 -15.29 19.38
C ALA A 13 -16.82 -14.43 19.61
N HIS A 14 -15.79 -14.57 18.78
CA HIS A 14 -14.58 -13.77 18.89
C HIS A 14 -14.81 -12.30 18.51
N ALA A 15 -15.65 -12.04 17.49
CA ALA A 15 -16.04 -10.65 17.14
C ALA A 15 -16.79 -9.95 18.27
N ASP A 16 -17.67 -10.69 18.98
CA ASP A 16 -18.39 -10.18 20.17
C ASP A 16 -17.43 -9.85 21.33
N GLU A 17 -16.43 -10.71 21.56
CA GLU A 17 -15.42 -10.52 22.61
C GLU A 17 -14.49 -9.32 22.33
N CYS A 18 -14.16 -9.07 21.06
CA CYS A 18 -13.24 -8.00 20.67
C CYS A 18 -13.89 -6.64 20.49
N TYR A 19 -15.21 -6.57 20.29
CA TYR A 19 -15.89 -5.30 20.07
C TYR A 19 -15.57 -4.25 21.17
N PRO A 20 -15.27 -2.99 20.84
CA PRO A 20 -15.44 -2.32 19.55
C PRO A 20 -14.22 -2.40 18.58
N HIS A 21 -13.24 -3.25 18.85
CA HIS A 21 -12.08 -3.45 17.99
C HIS A 21 -12.32 -4.61 17.01
N GLU A 22 -11.58 -4.63 15.94
CA GLU A 22 -11.57 -5.76 15.02
C GLU A 22 -11.04 -7.01 15.70
N CYS A 23 -11.79 -8.13 15.62
CA CYS A 23 -11.20 -9.44 15.89
C CYS A 23 -10.36 -9.88 14.68
N CYS A 24 -9.33 -10.67 14.93
CA CYS A 24 -8.54 -11.28 13.86
C CYS A 24 -8.16 -12.73 14.19
N GLY A 25 -7.87 -13.51 13.18
CA GLY A 25 -7.45 -14.89 13.33
C GLY A 25 -7.26 -15.58 11.99
N VAL A 26 -7.05 -16.88 12.04
CA VAL A 26 -6.80 -17.68 10.85
C VAL A 26 -7.64 -18.95 10.85
N ILE A 27 -7.86 -19.50 9.66
CA ILE A 27 -8.47 -20.82 9.51
C ILE A 27 -7.35 -21.80 9.12
N VAL A 28 -7.12 -22.77 10.01
CA VAL A 28 -6.21 -23.89 9.77
C VAL A 28 -7.04 -25.16 9.67
N GLU A 29 -6.84 -25.96 8.63
CA GLU A 29 -7.65 -27.14 8.30
C GLU A 29 -9.15 -26.82 8.24
N LYS A 30 -9.90 -27.03 9.32
CA LYS A 30 -11.35 -26.78 9.44
C LYS A 30 -11.68 -26.05 10.75
N GLN A 31 -10.69 -25.43 11.38
CA GLN A 31 -10.84 -24.74 12.67
C GLN A 31 -10.48 -23.28 12.52
N TYR A 32 -11.23 -22.44 13.19
CA TYR A 32 -10.86 -21.04 13.38
C TYR A 32 -9.99 -20.94 14.63
N ILE A 33 -8.84 -20.30 14.48
CA ILE A 33 -7.89 -20.02 15.56
C ILE A 33 -7.96 -18.49 15.77
N PRO A 34 -8.53 -18.03 16.89
CA PRO A 34 -8.52 -16.62 17.25
C PRO A 34 -7.10 -16.18 17.57
N CYS A 35 -6.72 -14.98 17.13
CA CYS A 35 -5.43 -14.37 17.38
C CYS A 35 -5.60 -13.01 18.06
N ARG A 36 -4.61 -12.60 18.82
CA ARG A 36 -4.55 -11.26 19.40
C ARG A 36 -4.38 -10.21 18.30
N ASN A 37 -5.21 -9.18 18.34
CA ASN A 37 -5.02 -7.98 17.52
C ASN A 37 -4.09 -7.02 18.27
N VAL A 38 -2.93 -6.69 17.70
CA VAL A 38 -1.95 -5.76 18.29
C VAL A 38 -1.96 -4.38 17.64
N SER A 39 -2.90 -4.12 16.71
CA SER A 39 -3.09 -2.80 16.13
C SER A 39 -3.52 -1.79 17.20
N ALA A 40 -2.95 -0.60 17.14
CA ALA A 40 -3.38 0.53 17.98
C ALA A 40 -4.67 1.20 17.48
N GLN A 41 -5.13 0.87 16.26
CA GLN A 41 -6.30 1.44 15.61
C GLN A 41 -7.48 0.47 15.73
N SER A 42 -8.66 0.99 16.05
CA SER A 42 -9.85 0.15 16.27
C SER A 42 -10.44 -0.44 14.99
N ASP A 43 -10.17 0.20 13.85
CA ASP A 43 -10.64 -0.14 12.50
C ASP A 43 -9.54 -0.81 11.65
N GLN A 44 -8.56 -1.40 12.31
CA GLN A 44 -7.48 -2.18 11.68
C GLN A 44 -7.09 -3.35 12.57
N PHE A 45 -6.48 -4.35 11.98
CA PHE A 45 -5.89 -5.43 12.73
C PHE A 45 -4.44 -5.72 12.30
N GLU A 46 -3.69 -6.20 13.26
CA GLU A 46 -2.37 -6.80 13.10
C GLU A 46 -2.32 -8.04 13.98
N ILE A 47 -2.13 -9.21 13.37
CA ILE A 47 -2.05 -10.47 14.12
C ILE A 47 -0.75 -10.49 14.91
N HIS A 48 -0.83 -10.80 16.21
CA HIS A 48 0.35 -10.99 17.04
C HIS A 48 1.26 -12.09 16.46
N PRO A 49 2.56 -11.84 16.23
CA PRO A 49 3.45 -12.79 15.54
C PRO A 49 3.51 -14.18 16.18
N GLU A 50 3.48 -14.27 17.52
CA GLU A 50 3.48 -15.57 18.22
C GLU A 50 2.20 -16.37 17.93
N ASP A 51 1.03 -15.70 17.85
CA ASP A 51 -0.23 -16.39 17.61
C ASP A 51 -0.27 -16.93 16.19
N LEU A 52 0.28 -16.17 15.23
CA LEU A 52 0.42 -16.61 13.85
C LEU A 52 1.35 -17.83 13.75
N ALA A 53 2.52 -17.79 14.39
CA ALA A 53 3.46 -18.91 14.42
C ALA A 53 2.83 -20.16 15.06
N MET A 54 2.11 -20.01 16.18
CA MET A 54 1.41 -21.11 16.83
C MET A 54 0.29 -21.71 15.95
N ALA A 55 -0.34 -20.90 15.12
CA ALA A 55 -1.34 -21.37 14.17
C ALA A 55 -0.70 -22.14 13.01
N GLU A 56 0.44 -21.67 12.49
CA GLU A 56 1.23 -22.35 11.45
C GLU A 56 1.76 -23.72 11.92
N ASP A 57 2.11 -23.84 13.21
CA ASP A 57 2.51 -25.13 13.82
C ASP A 57 1.37 -26.17 13.84
N GLN A 58 0.11 -25.73 13.74
CA GLN A 58 -1.06 -26.62 13.72
C GLN A 58 -1.44 -27.08 12.30
N GLY A 59 -0.90 -26.43 11.27
CA GLY A 59 -1.13 -26.78 9.88
C GLY A 59 -1.12 -25.59 8.93
N GLU A 60 -1.42 -25.85 7.66
CA GLU A 60 -1.46 -24.79 6.64
C GLU A 60 -2.59 -23.79 6.93
N ILE A 61 -2.25 -22.49 6.92
CA ILE A 61 -3.25 -21.42 6.96
C ILE A 61 -4.02 -21.43 5.63
N LEU A 62 -5.32 -21.66 5.71
CA LEU A 62 -6.22 -21.72 4.56
C LEU A 62 -6.90 -20.38 4.28
N ALA A 63 -7.08 -19.55 5.31
CA ALA A 63 -7.65 -18.21 5.18
C ALA A 63 -7.29 -17.33 6.39
N TYR A 64 -7.22 -16.02 6.17
CA TYR A 64 -7.23 -15.00 7.21
C TYR A 64 -8.66 -14.58 7.51
N VAL A 65 -8.92 -14.14 8.75
CA VAL A 65 -10.25 -13.75 9.21
C VAL A 65 -10.14 -12.46 10.01
N HIS A 66 -11.03 -11.51 9.77
CA HIS A 66 -11.21 -10.35 10.65
C HIS A 66 -12.66 -9.88 10.66
N SER A 67 -12.99 -8.99 11.60
CA SER A 67 -14.31 -8.38 11.69
C SER A 67 -14.26 -6.89 11.37
N HIS A 68 -15.37 -6.36 10.88
CA HIS A 68 -15.62 -4.93 10.71
C HIS A 68 -16.67 -4.48 11.75
N PRO A 69 -16.27 -3.93 12.92
CA PRO A 69 -17.19 -3.36 13.88
C PRO A 69 -17.97 -2.18 13.29
N ASP A 70 -19.27 -2.16 13.48
CA ASP A 70 -20.21 -1.15 12.96
C ASP A 70 -20.14 -0.93 11.44
N GLY A 71 -19.53 -1.89 10.74
CA GLY A 71 -19.25 -1.86 9.30
C GLY A 71 -19.98 -2.96 8.54
N THR A 72 -19.69 -3.00 7.25
CA THR A 72 -20.18 -4.06 6.34
C THR A 72 -19.07 -5.06 6.04
N THR A 73 -19.42 -6.17 5.39
CA THR A 73 -18.43 -7.17 4.91
C THR A 73 -17.66 -6.72 3.67
N ARG A 74 -17.79 -5.45 3.22
CA ARG A 74 -17.06 -4.94 2.08
C ARG A 74 -15.58 -4.77 2.43
N ALA A 75 -14.72 -5.41 1.64
CA ALA A 75 -13.28 -5.26 1.80
C ALA A 75 -12.84 -3.80 1.61
N SER A 76 -12.00 -3.30 2.50
CA SER A 76 -11.28 -2.04 2.35
C SER A 76 -10.18 -2.16 1.27
N GLU A 77 -9.59 -1.04 0.88
CA GLU A 77 -8.42 -1.10 -0.02
C GLU A 77 -7.24 -1.82 0.63
N LEU A 78 -7.06 -1.67 1.94
CA LEU A 78 -6.01 -2.37 2.68
C LEU A 78 -6.24 -3.88 2.67
N ASP A 79 -7.48 -4.32 2.89
CA ASP A 79 -7.84 -5.74 2.81
C ASP A 79 -7.51 -6.31 1.43
N LEU A 80 -7.91 -5.60 0.36
CA LEU A 80 -7.64 -6.06 -1.01
C LEU A 80 -6.13 -6.19 -1.29
N ILE A 81 -5.32 -5.25 -0.79
CA ILE A 81 -3.86 -5.33 -0.90
C ILE A 81 -3.31 -6.52 -0.12
N GLN A 82 -3.76 -6.71 1.10
CA GLN A 82 -3.30 -7.81 1.96
C GLN A 82 -3.69 -9.18 1.39
N ILE A 83 -4.90 -9.30 0.82
CA ILE A 83 -5.34 -10.51 0.10
C ILE A 83 -4.36 -10.86 -1.02
N GLU A 84 -3.97 -9.86 -1.82
CA GLU A 84 -3.00 -10.07 -2.90
C GLU A 84 -1.58 -10.37 -2.41
N LEU A 85 -1.15 -9.76 -1.31
CA LEU A 85 0.17 -10.03 -0.72
C LEU A 85 0.27 -11.46 -0.15
N HIS A 86 -0.74 -11.89 0.57
CA HIS A 86 -0.74 -13.21 1.21
C HIS A 86 -1.14 -14.34 0.26
N GLN A 87 -1.76 -14.04 -0.88
CA GLN A 87 -2.26 -15.04 -1.85
C GLN A 87 -3.13 -16.12 -1.17
N LYS A 88 -3.93 -15.71 -0.20
CA LYS A 88 -4.85 -16.57 0.57
C LYS A 88 -6.24 -15.93 0.63
N PRO A 89 -7.30 -16.73 0.75
CA PRO A 89 -8.65 -16.22 1.02
C PRO A 89 -8.71 -15.42 2.31
N TRP A 90 -9.56 -14.39 2.32
CA TRP A 90 -9.88 -13.62 3.51
C TRP A 90 -11.37 -13.69 3.81
N VAL A 91 -11.71 -13.87 5.07
CA VAL A 91 -13.08 -13.87 5.56
C VAL A 91 -13.33 -12.61 6.36
N ILE A 92 -14.25 -11.79 5.90
CA ILE A 92 -14.69 -10.58 6.60
C ILE A 92 -16.05 -10.86 7.24
N CYS A 93 -16.15 -10.60 8.55
CA CYS A 93 -17.37 -10.67 9.32
C CYS A 93 -17.82 -9.27 9.71
N SER A 94 -19.02 -8.84 9.34
CA SER A 94 -19.60 -7.60 9.92
C SER A 94 -20.10 -7.86 11.34
N TYR A 95 -19.98 -6.85 12.20
CA TYR A 95 -20.51 -6.89 13.57
C TYR A 95 -21.22 -5.57 13.87
N PRO A 96 -22.45 -5.55 14.43
CA PRO A 96 -23.19 -6.69 15.01
C PRO A 96 -24.06 -7.49 14.02
N ASP A 97 -24.13 -7.13 12.75
CA ASP A 97 -25.04 -7.76 11.77
C ASP A 97 -24.70 -9.23 11.48
N LEU A 98 -23.46 -9.65 11.74
CA LEU A 98 -22.96 -11.02 11.62
C LEU A 98 -23.09 -11.62 10.21
N ASP A 99 -22.97 -10.78 9.19
CA ASP A 99 -22.81 -11.20 7.81
C ASP A 99 -21.36 -11.64 7.54
N PHE A 100 -21.19 -12.48 6.50
CA PHE A 100 -19.89 -13.03 6.13
C PHE A 100 -19.66 -12.92 4.64
N GLN A 101 -18.50 -12.43 4.26
CA GLN A 101 -18.02 -12.44 2.88
C GLN A 101 -16.65 -13.10 2.83
N VAL A 102 -16.43 -13.92 1.80
CA VAL A 102 -15.10 -14.49 1.50
C VAL A 102 -14.55 -13.82 0.26
N TYR A 103 -13.35 -13.31 0.36
CA TYR A 103 -12.58 -12.74 -0.74
C TYR A 103 -11.44 -13.68 -1.11
N GLU A 104 -11.26 -13.88 -2.38
CA GLU A 104 -10.15 -14.65 -2.95
C GLU A 104 -9.20 -13.67 -3.65
N PRO A 105 -7.88 -13.96 -3.75
CA PRO A 105 -7.00 -13.18 -4.61
C PRO A 105 -7.56 -13.07 -6.03
N CYS A 106 -7.65 -11.86 -6.54
CA CYS A 106 -8.26 -11.58 -7.83
C CYS A 106 -7.37 -10.74 -8.77
N GLY A 107 -6.13 -10.47 -8.36
CA GLY A 107 -5.20 -9.61 -9.08
C GLY A 107 -5.51 -8.12 -8.88
N TYR A 108 -6.08 -7.74 -7.74
CA TYR A 108 -6.36 -6.35 -7.44
C TYR A 108 -5.10 -5.49 -7.52
N ARG A 109 -5.21 -4.38 -8.22
CA ARG A 109 -4.18 -3.32 -8.29
C ARG A 109 -4.84 -1.98 -8.08
N ALA A 110 -4.38 -1.24 -7.09
CA ALA A 110 -4.84 0.12 -6.87
C ALA A 110 -4.58 1.01 -8.09
N PRO A 111 -5.46 1.95 -8.43
CA PRO A 111 -5.23 2.88 -9.54
C PRO A 111 -3.96 3.71 -9.31
N LEU A 112 -3.34 4.20 -10.37
CA LEU A 112 -2.22 5.15 -10.25
C LEU A 112 -2.72 6.55 -9.91
N VAL A 113 -3.92 6.92 -10.39
CA VAL A 113 -4.55 8.22 -10.13
C VAL A 113 -5.77 8.04 -9.24
N GLY A 114 -5.86 8.81 -8.15
CA GLY A 114 -7.02 8.82 -7.25
C GLY A 114 -7.02 7.76 -6.16
N ARG A 115 -5.97 6.94 -6.03
CA ARG A 115 -5.86 5.93 -4.97
C ARG A 115 -5.68 6.57 -3.59
N ASN A 116 -6.20 5.92 -2.56
CA ASN A 116 -6.02 6.35 -1.19
C ASN A 116 -4.57 6.14 -0.72
N TYR A 117 -4.14 6.96 0.24
CA TYR A 117 -2.85 6.78 0.89
C TYR A 117 -2.96 5.69 1.97
N ILE A 118 -2.07 4.71 1.89
CA ILE A 118 -1.89 3.69 2.93
C ILE A 118 -0.38 3.57 3.12
N HIS A 119 0.11 3.96 4.30
CA HIS A 119 1.55 3.99 4.57
C HIS A 119 2.18 2.64 4.24
N HIS A 120 3.37 2.65 3.64
CA HIS A 120 4.12 1.49 3.18
C HIS A 120 3.52 0.77 1.95
N TYR A 121 2.19 0.63 1.85
CA TYR A 121 1.52 -0.13 0.77
C TYR A 121 1.10 0.74 -0.40
N GLN A 122 0.59 1.94 -0.14
CA GLN A 122 0.16 2.93 -1.13
C GLN A 122 0.67 4.32 -0.76
N ASP A 123 1.97 4.44 -0.54
CA ASP A 123 2.69 5.70 -0.32
C ASP A 123 3.30 6.23 -1.63
N CYS A 124 4.03 7.33 -1.54
CA CYS A 124 4.63 7.97 -2.71
C CYS A 124 5.65 7.07 -3.44
N TYR A 125 6.43 6.25 -2.71
CA TYR A 125 7.39 5.33 -3.34
C TYR A 125 6.69 4.08 -3.90
N ALA A 126 5.66 3.58 -3.24
CA ALA A 126 4.81 2.52 -3.79
C ALA A 126 4.14 2.96 -5.10
N LEU A 127 3.71 4.25 -5.20
CA LEU A 127 3.21 4.82 -6.45
C LEU A 127 4.26 4.79 -7.57
N VAL A 128 5.53 5.13 -7.25
CA VAL A 128 6.63 5.05 -8.23
C VAL A 128 6.84 3.60 -8.68
N ARG A 129 6.86 2.64 -7.76
CA ARG A 129 7.02 1.21 -8.08
C ARG A 129 5.91 0.71 -9.01
N ASP A 130 4.65 1.05 -8.71
CA ASP A 130 3.50 0.65 -9.53
C ASP A 130 3.52 1.30 -10.90
N PHE A 131 3.89 2.58 -10.99
CA PHE A 131 4.06 3.26 -12.26
C PHE A 131 5.15 2.61 -13.12
N TYR A 132 6.31 2.32 -12.53
CA TYR A 132 7.42 1.68 -13.24
C TYR A 132 7.05 0.28 -13.74
N ASP A 133 6.37 -0.54 -12.93
CA ASP A 133 5.91 -1.86 -13.35
C ASP A 133 4.87 -1.76 -14.48
N ARG A 134 3.88 -0.88 -14.33
CA ARG A 134 2.72 -0.83 -15.22
C ARG A 134 2.95 -0.04 -16.51
N GLU A 135 3.66 1.08 -16.42
CA GLU A 135 3.86 2.00 -17.55
C GLU A 135 5.15 1.73 -18.30
N LEU A 136 6.19 1.27 -17.60
CA LEU A 136 7.55 1.10 -18.16
C LEU A 136 8.00 -0.38 -18.22
N GLY A 137 7.29 -1.29 -17.54
CA GLY A 137 7.66 -2.72 -17.49
C GLY A 137 8.90 -2.98 -16.63
N ILE A 138 9.24 -2.09 -15.72
CA ILE A 138 10.44 -2.14 -14.87
C ILE A 138 10.01 -2.42 -13.42
N LYS A 139 10.47 -3.51 -12.84
CA LYS A 139 10.21 -3.87 -11.44
C LYS A 139 11.25 -3.23 -10.53
N LEU A 140 10.84 -2.31 -9.68
CA LEU A 140 11.68 -1.70 -8.67
C LEU A 140 11.64 -2.50 -7.36
N PRO A 141 12.77 -2.57 -6.61
CA PRO A 141 12.79 -3.19 -5.28
C PRO A 141 11.93 -2.41 -4.29
N ASP A 142 11.43 -3.10 -3.28
CA ASP A 142 10.82 -2.45 -2.13
C ASP A 142 11.86 -2.20 -1.04
N PHE A 143 11.62 -1.19 -0.21
CA PHE A 143 12.44 -0.86 0.94
C PHE A 143 11.53 -0.63 2.15
N GLU A 144 11.90 -1.19 3.29
CA GLU A 144 11.21 -0.93 4.54
C GLU A 144 11.24 0.57 4.86
N ARG A 145 10.07 1.12 5.17
CA ARG A 145 9.88 2.54 5.47
C ARG A 145 9.02 2.67 6.73
N LYS A 146 9.66 2.84 7.88
CA LYS A 146 8.93 3.15 9.13
C LYS A 146 8.37 4.57 9.04
N ASP A 147 7.20 4.80 9.61
CA ASP A 147 6.64 6.14 9.64
C ASP A 147 7.55 7.09 10.43
N GLY A 148 7.67 8.34 9.96
CA GLY A 148 8.49 9.37 10.61
C GLY A 148 10.01 9.24 10.44
N TRP A 149 10.56 8.27 9.69
CA TRP A 149 12.00 8.11 9.47
C TRP A 149 12.69 9.38 8.96
N TRP A 150 11.97 10.21 8.26
CA TRP A 150 12.49 11.44 7.63
C TRP A 150 12.76 12.58 8.62
N GLU A 151 12.30 12.51 9.86
CA GLU A 151 12.55 13.50 10.92
C GLU A 151 13.79 13.15 11.76
N ASP A 152 14.22 11.90 11.75
CA ASP A 152 15.38 11.44 12.50
C ASP A 152 16.66 11.66 11.68
N LYS A 153 17.46 12.68 12.09
CA LYS A 153 18.73 13.03 11.43
C LYS A 153 19.77 11.91 11.47
N ASP A 154 19.70 11.02 12.45
CA ASP A 154 20.62 9.90 12.62
C ASP A 154 20.18 8.66 11.85
N HIS A 155 18.95 8.67 11.31
CA HIS A 155 18.45 7.62 10.42
C HIS A 155 19.07 7.75 9.02
N PRO A 156 19.40 6.64 8.33
CA PRO A 156 19.79 6.68 6.93
C PRO A 156 18.70 7.34 6.05
N SER A 157 19.11 8.11 5.04
CA SER A 157 18.17 8.71 4.09
C SER A 157 17.64 7.65 3.13
N ILE A 158 16.52 6.99 3.47
CA ILE A 158 16.00 5.82 2.74
C ILE A 158 15.94 6.07 1.24
N LEU A 159 15.42 7.22 0.81
CA LEU A 159 15.28 7.52 -0.61
C LEU A 159 16.63 7.77 -1.29
N ILE A 160 17.52 8.55 -0.66
CA ILE A 160 18.84 8.89 -1.23
C ILE A 160 19.78 7.67 -1.26
N ASP A 161 19.79 6.87 -0.20
CA ASP A 161 20.74 5.76 -0.06
C ASP A 161 20.35 4.53 -0.87
N ASN A 162 19.07 4.42 -1.25
CA ASN A 162 18.58 3.26 -1.98
C ASN A 162 18.33 3.50 -3.47
N PHE A 163 18.21 4.74 -3.95
CA PHE A 163 17.97 4.96 -5.37
C PHE A 163 19.06 4.36 -6.29
N PRO A 164 20.39 4.40 -5.95
CA PRO A 164 21.39 3.75 -6.81
C PRO A 164 21.23 2.24 -6.87
N LYS A 165 20.85 1.62 -5.73
CA LYS A 165 20.59 0.17 -5.63
C LYS A 165 19.36 -0.23 -6.45
N ALA A 166 18.37 0.66 -6.55
CA ALA A 166 17.20 0.48 -7.39
C ALA A 166 17.44 0.75 -8.88
N GLY A 167 18.66 1.13 -9.27
CA GLY A 167 19.03 1.33 -10.67
C GLY A 167 18.91 2.75 -11.17
N PHE A 168 18.72 3.72 -10.29
CA PHE A 168 18.64 5.13 -10.64
C PHE A 168 20.00 5.83 -10.62
N TYR A 169 20.13 6.86 -11.45
CA TYR A 169 21.25 7.81 -11.48
C TYR A 169 20.72 9.24 -11.62
N GLU A 170 21.49 10.20 -11.19
CA GLU A 170 21.12 11.63 -11.19
C GLU A 170 21.25 12.23 -12.58
N VAL A 171 20.30 13.11 -12.95
CA VAL A 171 20.26 13.88 -14.17
C VAL A 171 19.87 15.34 -13.90
N ASP A 172 20.21 16.26 -14.82
CA ASP A 172 19.92 17.68 -14.66
C ASP A 172 18.54 18.08 -15.17
N THR A 173 18.01 17.35 -16.17
CA THR A 173 16.75 17.70 -16.83
C THR A 173 15.82 16.49 -16.86
N PRO A 174 14.58 16.63 -16.36
CA PRO A 174 13.66 15.53 -16.29
C PRO A 174 13.09 15.15 -17.66
N GLN A 175 12.84 13.86 -17.83
CA GLN A 175 12.11 13.24 -18.94
C GLN A 175 10.99 12.36 -18.41
N TYR A 176 10.05 11.98 -19.29
CA TYR A 176 8.95 11.09 -18.92
C TYR A 176 9.45 9.83 -18.19
N GLY A 177 8.85 9.57 -17.02
CA GLY A 177 9.20 8.45 -16.16
C GLY A 177 10.34 8.74 -15.17
N ASP A 178 11.01 9.90 -15.21
CA ASP A 178 12.01 10.23 -14.20
C ASP A 178 11.35 10.44 -12.82
N MET A 179 12.07 10.03 -11.78
CA MET A 179 11.67 10.20 -10.40
C MET A 179 12.33 11.45 -9.81
N LEU A 180 11.54 12.35 -9.22
CA LEU A 180 12.02 13.51 -8.49
C LEU A 180 11.92 13.21 -6.99
N ILE A 181 12.98 13.49 -6.26
CA ILE A 181 13.03 13.39 -4.79
C ILE A 181 12.89 14.77 -4.18
N CYS A 182 11.91 14.92 -3.29
CA CYS A 182 11.55 16.20 -2.66
C CYS A 182 11.54 16.12 -1.13
N ARG A 183 11.62 17.30 -0.48
CA ARG A 183 11.36 17.49 0.95
C ARG A 183 10.00 18.13 1.17
N VAL A 184 9.07 17.39 1.84
CA VAL A 184 7.69 17.85 2.04
C VAL A 184 7.15 17.40 3.41
N PRO A 185 6.92 18.31 4.38
CA PRO A 185 7.42 19.68 4.44
C PRO A 185 8.95 19.76 4.37
N ARG A 186 9.61 20.75 4.87
CA ARG A 186 11.09 20.79 4.90
C ARG A 186 11.61 19.93 6.05
N THR A 187 11.65 18.60 5.82
CA THR A 187 12.11 17.59 6.76
C THR A 187 13.65 17.46 6.75
N GLU A 188 14.22 16.75 7.71
CA GLU A 188 15.66 16.48 7.77
C GLU A 188 16.10 15.68 6.53
N HIS A 189 15.43 14.59 6.22
CA HIS A 189 15.65 13.82 5.00
C HIS A 189 14.61 14.11 3.92
N PRO A 190 14.97 14.04 2.62
CA PRO A 190 14.00 14.01 1.55
C PRO A 190 13.06 12.80 1.73
N ASN A 191 11.75 13.06 1.69
CA ASN A 191 10.74 12.08 2.10
C ASN A 191 9.63 11.86 1.07
N HIS A 192 9.71 12.50 -0.08
CA HIS A 192 8.66 12.44 -1.08
C HIS A 192 9.20 12.14 -2.48
N CYS A 193 8.52 11.21 -3.18
CA CYS A 193 8.80 10.85 -4.55
C CYS A 193 7.70 11.34 -5.48
N ILE A 194 8.12 11.87 -6.62
CA ILE A 194 7.27 12.40 -7.68
C ILE A 194 7.70 11.73 -8.99
N ILE A 195 6.76 11.43 -9.88
CA ILE A 195 7.01 10.93 -11.22
C ILE A 195 6.81 12.08 -12.21
N TRP A 196 7.80 12.33 -13.05
CA TRP A 196 7.70 13.31 -14.12
C TRP A 196 6.96 12.72 -15.32
N LEU A 197 5.86 13.37 -15.70
CA LEU A 197 5.06 13.03 -16.89
C LEU A 197 5.34 13.95 -18.08
N GLY A 198 5.79 15.18 -17.82
CA GLY A 198 6.01 16.19 -18.86
C GLY A 198 4.69 16.64 -19.50
N ASP A 199 4.59 16.50 -20.82
CA ASP A 199 3.37 16.77 -21.60
C ASP A 199 2.52 15.49 -21.85
N ASN A 200 3.04 14.31 -21.47
CA ASN A 200 2.36 13.03 -21.63
C ASN A 200 1.63 12.62 -20.35
N ALA A 201 0.46 13.19 -20.15
CA ALA A 201 -0.37 12.91 -18.97
C ALA A 201 -1.19 11.62 -19.05
N MET A 202 -1.26 10.98 -20.22
CA MET A 202 -2.04 9.75 -20.41
C MET A 202 -1.25 8.54 -19.93
N LEU A 203 -1.89 7.73 -19.10
CA LEU A 203 -1.34 6.45 -18.64
C LEU A 203 -1.78 5.35 -19.60
N LYS A 204 -0.90 4.38 -19.86
CA LYS A 204 -1.18 3.24 -20.74
C LYS A 204 -1.98 2.16 -20.01
N SER A 205 -1.78 2.05 -18.71
CA SER A 205 -2.31 0.96 -17.89
C SER A 205 -3.70 1.23 -17.31
N GLU A 206 -4.20 2.46 -17.42
CA GLU A 206 -5.53 2.82 -16.93
C GLU A 206 -6.13 3.98 -17.73
N ASP A 207 -7.45 3.95 -17.88
CA ASP A 207 -8.20 5.05 -18.48
C ASP A 207 -8.38 6.16 -17.44
N THR A 208 -7.89 7.34 -17.77
CA THR A 208 -7.93 8.49 -16.86
C THR A 208 -8.40 9.74 -17.59
N GLU A 209 -9.10 10.63 -16.87
CA GLU A 209 -9.50 11.92 -17.41
C GLU A 209 -8.31 12.69 -17.98
N PRO A 210 -8.46 13.43 -19.07
CA PRO A 210 -7.39 14.26 -19.62
C PRO A 210 -6.84 15.24 -18.59
N CYS A 211 -5.52 15.39 -18.57
CA CYS A 211 -4.83 16.38 -17.75
C CYS A 211 -3.93 17.21 -18.66
N ILE A 212 -4.13 18.51 -18.70
CA ILE A 212 -3.45 19.41 -19.66
C ILE A 212 -2.30 20.11 -18.97
N GLY A 213 -1.11 20.05 -19.57
CA GLY A 213 0.10 20.71 -19.12
C GLY A 213 1.32 20.20 -19.85
N ASN A 214 2.44 20.91 -19.76
CA ASN A 214 3.72 20.52 -20.35
C ASN A 214 4.78 20.17 -19.30
N THR A 215 4.45 20.30 -18.03
CA THR A 215 5.32 19.98 -16.88
C THR A 215 4.52 19.22 -15.84
N LEU A 216 3.78 18.20 -16.29
CA LEU A 216 2.91 17.42 -15.42
C LEU A 216 3.73 16.44 -14.59
N ILE A 217 3.24 16.18 -13.40
CA ILE A 217 3.78 15.20 -12.46
C ILE A 217 2.65 14.32 -11.94
N LEU A 218 3.01 13.11 -11.52
CA LEU A 218 2.15 12.19 -10.76
C LEU A 218 2.79 11.96 -9.40
N HIS A 219 2.03 12.16 -8.34
CA HIS A 219 2.54 11.94 -6.98
C HIS A 219 1.41 11.68 -5.99
N GLN A 220 1.80 11.31 -4.77
CA GLN A 220 0.86 11.07 -3.66
C GLN A 220 1.44 11.61 -2.36
N LEU A 221 0.88 12.70 -1.85
CA LEU A 221 1.25 13.23 -0.54
C LEU A 221 0.74 12.34 0.60
N HIS A 222 1.41 12.39 1.74
CA HIS A 222 0.99 11.71 2.96
C HIS A 222 -0.47 12.04 3.30
N GLY A 223 -1.28 11.00 3.54
CA GLY A 223 -2.70 11.10 3.85
C GLY A 223 -3.59 11.65 2.74
N ARG A 224 -3.09 11.76 1.50
CA ARG A 224 -3.87 12.26 0.36
C ARG A 224 -3.94 11.26 -0.78
N LYS A 225 -4.95 11.43 -1.63
CA LYS A 225 -5.04 10.64 -2.87
C LYS A 225 -3.92 11.02 -3.84
N SER A 226 -3.50 10.05 -4.65
CA SER A 226 -2.60 10.31 -5.76
C SER A 226 -3.25 11.20 -6.82
N ILE A 227 -2.49 12.15 -7.34
CA ILE A 227 -2.98 13.14 -8.31
C ILE A 227 -1.94 13.41 -9.40
N ARG A 228 -2.42 13.90 -10.54
CA ARG A 228 -1.61 14.57 -11.55
C ARG A 228 -1.78 16.08 -11.41
N GLU A 229 -0.69 16.80 -11.41
CA GLU A 229 -0.70 18.27 -11.36
C GLU A 229 0.51 18.88 -12.07
N ILE A 230 0.53 20.21 -12.18
CA ILE A 230 1.64 20.93 -12.78
C ILE A 230 2.82 21.05 -11.81
N TYR A 231 4.04 20.74 -12.28
CA TYR A 231 5.27 20.99 -11.56
C TYR A 231 5.57 22.48 -11.55
N GLY A 232 5.07 23.15 -10.53
CA GLY A 232 5.26 24.58 -10.32
C GLY A 232 6.36 24.89 -9.30
N PRO A 233 6.49 26.17 -8.92
CA PRO A 233 7.48 26.66 -7.93
C PRO A 233 7.42 25.93 -6.58
N GLN A 234 6.20 25.50 -6.17
CA GLN A 234 5.98 24.72 -4.94
C GLN A 234 6.77 23.40 -4.93
N TRP A 235 7.00 22.80 -6.11
CA TRP A 235 7.76 21.56 -6.27
C TRP A 235 9.24 21.83 -6.57
N SER A 236 9.56 22.75 -7.49
CA SER A 236 10.93 23.01 -7.90
C SER A 236 11.81 23.48 -6.74
N THR A 237 11.26 24.26 -5.79
CA THR A 237 11.99 24.71 -4.58
C THR A 237 12.18 23.60 -3.54
N ARG A 238 11.52 22.45 -3.69
CA ARG A 238 11.58 21.30 -2.78
C ARG A 238 12.30 20.11 -3.38
N THR A 239 12.49 20.10 -4.70
CA THR A 239 13.20 19.03 -5.41
C THR A 239 14.68 19.08 -5.05
N VAL A 240 15.18 17.93 -4.59
CA VAL A 240 16.58 17.76 -4.17
C VAL A 240 17.37 17.05 -5.26
N LYS A 241 16.74 16.07 -5.93
CA LYS A 241 17.35 15.30 -7.01
C LYS A 241 16.32 14.96 -8.09
N ILE A 242 16.82 14.87 -9.33
CA ILE A 242 16.10 14.33 -10.48
C ILE A 242 16.82 13.04 -10.86
N LEU A 243 16.11 11.93 -10.93
CA LEU A 243 16.66 10.61 -11.05
C LEU A 243 16.07 9.89 -12.24
N ARG A 244 16.94 9.32 -13.08
CA ARG A 244 16.55 8.45 -14.21
C ARG A 244 16.94 7.02 -13.93
N HIS A 245 16.04 6.09 -14.24
CA HIS A 245 16.37 4.67 -14.16
C HIS A 245 17.12 4.23 -15.44
N ARG A 246 18.19 3.43 -15.28
CA ARG A 246 19.06 2.98 -16.37
C ARG A 246 18.37 2.21 -17.49
N ASP A 247 17.23 1.54 -17.16
CA ASP A 247 16.49 0.73 -18.14
C ASP A 247 15.34 1.52 -18.81
N VAL A 248 15.13 2.79 -18.45
CA VAL A 248 14.20 3.65 -19.19
C VAL A 248 14.80 3.97 -20.56
N LYS A 249 14.12 3.48 -21.59
CA LYS A 249 14.54 3.76 -22.98
C LYS A 249 14.23 5.23 -23.30
N ASN A 250 15.24 5.95 -23.74
CA ASN A 250 15.04 7.27 -24.32
C ASN A 250 14.22 7.10 -25.61
N ASN A 251 13.03 7.65 -25.65
CA ASN A 251 12.23 7.76 -26.87
C ASN A 251 12.67 8.98 -27.67
#